data_d4e3e45b28cbc3d94418ca1aa1a4cabd
#
_entry.id   d4e3e45b28cbc3d94418ca1aa1a4cabd
#
_cell.length_a   1.000
_cell.length_b   1.000
_cell.length_c   1.000
_cell.angle_alpha   90.00
_cell.angle_beta   90.00
_cell.angle_gamma   90.00
#
_symmetry.space_group_name_H-M   'P 1'
#
loop_
_entity.id
_entity.type
_entity.pdbx_description
1 polymer ?
#
loop_
_entity_poly.entity_id
_entity_poly.type
_entity_poly.pdbx_seq_one_letter_code
_entity_poly.pdbx_strand_id
1 'polypeptide(L)'
;MTEHDVLDGRTARRDRNRLVVLDAVLQLFAEGDLSPTPETVARRSGLSLRSVYRYVSDRDDLVRSAIDRHLEMVGPMFVFEAIGEGTFDERVATFVAARLRLHKAIAPTARAAQARTRLRATPASEIIRESLHARRGMLRVQLARHFEAELTTFGTQADAILAAADGLTQIETIDWFLVDGGYTVEQTSEALVTGLHRLLGTVATRDQGK
;
A
#
# COMPACT_ATOMS: atom_id res chain seq x y z
N MET A 1 -12.58 -44.51 -3.75
CA MET A 1 -11.85 -43.43 -3.12
C MET A 1 -10.39 -43.71 -3.31
N THR A 2 -9.79 -43.12 -4.33
CA THR A 2 -8.43 -43.43 -4.77
C THR A 2 -7.41 -42.69 -3.88
N GLU A 3 -6.20 -43.23 -3.76
CA GLU A 3 -5.09 -42.63 -2.98
C GLU A 3 -4.80 -41.17 -3.42
N HIS A 4 -5.14 -40.81 -4.67
CA HIS A 4 -5.06 -39.51 -5.27
C HIS A 4 -6.06 -38.50 -4.63
N ASP A 5 -7.31 -38.93 -4.36
CA ASP A 5 -8.34 -38.12 -3.71
C ASP A 5 -7.99 -37.75 -2.25
N VAL A 6 -7.27 -38.64 -1.55
CA VAL A 6 -6.85 -38.44 -0.15
C VAL A 6 -5.66 -37.50 -0.06
N LEU A 7 -4.76 -37.53 -1.04
CA LEU A 7 -3.62 -36.59 -1.14
C LEU A 7 -4.10 -35.17 -1.47
N ASP A 8 -5.06 -35.03 -2.38
CA ASP A 8 -5.65 -33.75 -2.78
C ASP A 8 -6.39 -33.11 -1.59
N GLY A 9 -7.17 -33.87 -0.84
CA GLY A 9 -7.87 -33.39 0.36
C GLY A 9 -6.95 -32.92 1.51
N ARG A 10 -5.77 -33.55 1.67
CA ARG A 10 -4.77 -33.17 2.67
C ARG A 10 -4.06 -31.86 2.27
N THR A 11 -3.72 -31.72 1.01
CA THR A 11 -3.10 -30.51 0.45
C THR A 11 -4.07 -29.33 0.55
N ALA A 12 -5.31 -29.49 0.10
CA ALA A 12 -6.34 -28.47 0.19
C ALA A 12 -6.62 -28.03 1.65
N ARG A 13 -6.61 -28.97 2.61
CA ARG A 13 -6.74 -28.64 4.03
C ARG A 13 -5.52 -27.88 4.57
N ARG A 14 -4.32 -28.26 4.13
CA ARG A 14 -3.08 -27.58 4.52
C ARG A 14 -3.07 -26.15 4.03
N ASP A 15 -3.43 -25.92 2.77
CA ASP A 15 -3.47 -24.58 2.15
C ASP A 15 -4.53 -23.70 2.80
N ARG A 16 -5.71 -24.24 3.09
CA ARG A 16 -6.76 -23.56 3.81
C ARG A 16 -6.31 -23.11 5.21
N ASN A 17 -5.67 -23.99 5.96
CA ASN A 17 -5.16 -23.65 7.29
C ASN A 17 -4.03 -22.61 7.25
N ARG A 18 -3.17 -22.65 6.21
CA ARG A 18 -2.16 -21.60 6.00
C ARG A 18 -2.82 -20.26 5.79
N LEU A 19 -3.88 -20.18 4.99
CA LEU A 19 -4.64 -18.95 4.77
C LEU A 19 -5.25 -18.44 6.07
N VAL A 20 -5.84 -19.32 6.90
CA VAL A 20 -6.39 -18.94 8.22
C VAL A 20 -5.32 -18.33 9.13
N VAL A 21 -4.09 -18.85 9.11
CA VAL A 21 -2.96 -18.27 9.86
C VAL A 21 -2.64 -16.86 9.35
N LEU A 22 -2.51 -16.68 8.03
CA LEU A 22 -2.15 -15.39 7.45
C LEU A 22 -3.26 -14.35 7.64
N ASP A 23 -4.53 -14.76 7.51
CA ASP A 23 -5.68 -13.89 7.77
C ASP A 23 -5.74 -13.43 9.24
N ALA A 24 -5.38 -14.31 10.18
CA ALA A 24 -5.26 -13.93 11.60
C ALA A 24 -4.16 -12.87 11.84
N VAL A 25 -3.04 -12.94 11.11
CA VAL A 25 -2.00 -11.89 11.15
C VAL A 25 -2.53 -10.57 10.63
N LEU A 26 -3.24 -10.57 9.49
CA LEU A 26 -3.82 -9.36 8.91
C LEU A 26 -4.85 -8.70 9.83
N GLN A 27 -5.65 -9.49 10.54
CA GLN A 27 -6.56 -8.98 11.56
C GLN A 27 -5.81 -8.31 12.72
N LEU A 28 -4.71 -8.91 13.18
CA LEU A 28 -3.87 -8.34 14.23
C LEU A 28 -3.21 -7.02 13.77
N PHE A 29 -2.77 -6.91 12.51
CA PHE A 29 -2.30 -5.64 11.94
C PHE A 29 -3.39 -4.56 11.99
N ALA A 30 -4.64 -4.92 11.64
CA ALA A 30 -5.77 -3.99 11.69
C ALA A 30 -6.08 -3.51 13.11
N GLU A 31 -5.77 -4.32 14.13
CA GLU A 31 -5.92 -4.00 15.56
C GLU A 31 -4.69 -3.25 16.14
N GLY A 32 -3.65 -3.01 15.32
CA GLY A 32 -2.45 -2.27 15.73
C GLY A 32 -1.28 -3.14 16.21
N ASP A 33 -1.42 -4.47 16.27
CA ASP A 33 -0.28 -5.36 16.52
C ASP A 33 0.51 -5.55 15.21
N LEU A 34 1.49 -4.67 15.00
CA LEU A 34 2.30 -4.64 13.77
C LEU A 34 3.35 -5.75 13.71
N SER A 35 3.50 -6.55 14.76
CA SER A 35 4.51 -7.62 14.82
C SER A 35 4.04 -8.78 15.72
N PRO A 36 2.93 -9.44 15.36
CA PRO A 36 2.35 -10.48 16.19
C PRO A 36 3.29 -11.68 16.37
N THR A 37 3.22 -12.31 17.54
CA THR A 37 3.97 -13.55 17.81
C THR A 37 3.21 -14.77 17.27
N PRO A 38 3.90 -15.89 16.97
CA PRO A 38 3.25 -17.13 16.60
C PRO A 38 2.21 -17.62 17.61
N GLU A 39 2.41 -17.37 18.91
CA GLU A 39 1.48 -17.70 19.98
C GLU A 39 0.20 -16.87 19.89
N THR A 40 0.34 -15.56 19.64
CA THR A 40 -0.81 -14.66 19.46
C THR A 40 -1.61 -15.06 18.23
N VAL A 41 -0.92 -15.41 17.13
CA VAL A 41 -1.56 -15.88 15.89
C VAL A 41 -2.23 -17.25 16.08
N ALA A 42 -1.62 -18.17 16.81
CA ALA A 42 -2.22 -19.48 17.13
C ALA A 42 -3.56 -19.29 17.88
N ARG A 43 -3.56 -18.44 18.90
CA ARG A 43 -4.77 -18.10 19.67
C ARG A 43 -5.85 -17.45 18.79
N ARG A 44 -5.47 -16.51 17.91
CA ARG A 44 -6.40 -15.81 17.02
C ARG A 44 -6.97 -16.73 15.93
N SER A 45 -6.14 -17.57 15.32
CA SER A 45 -6.55 -18.48 14.25
C SER A 45 -7.32 -19.72 14.73
N GLY A 46 -7.31 -20.01 16.04
CA GLY A 46 -7.87 -21.25 16.59
C GLY A 46 -7.05 -22.50 16.28
N LEU A 47 -5.83 -22.33 15.79
CA LEU A 47 -4.91 -23.43 15.46
C LEU A 47 -3.85 -23.60 16.56
N SER A 48 -3.30 -24.83 16.69
CA SER A 48 -2.20 -25.06 17.60
C SER A 48 -0.92 -24.33 17.15
N LEU A 49 -0.08 -23.91 18.10
CA LEU A 49 1.23 -23.31 17.82
C LEU A 49 2.09 -24.19 16.90
N ARG A 50 2.05 -25.53 17.11
CA ARG A 50 2.71 -26.50 16.21
C ARG A 50 2.18 -26.43 14.78
N SER A 51 0.88 -26.14 14.61
CA SER A 51 0.30 -25.94 13.28
C SER A 51 0.78 -24.66 12.63
N VAL A 52 0.93 -23.57 13.38
CA VAL A 52 1.48 -22.31 12.86
C VAL A 52 2.91 -22.54 12.35
N TYR A 53 3.80 -23.11 13.15
CA TYR A 53 5.19 -23.40 12.75
C TYR A 53 5.33 -24.41 11.60
N ARG A 54 4.29 -25.11 11.24
CA ARG A 54 4.28 -25.95 10.03
C ARG A 54 4.11 -25.14 8.74
N TYR A 55 3.59 -23.90 8.84
CA TYR A 55 3.30 -23.03 7.69
C TYR A 55 4.33 -21.91 7.53
N VAL A 56 5.03 -21.56 8.59
CA VAL A 56 6.04 -20.49 8.63
C VAL A 56 7.26 -20.97 9.44
N SER A 57 8.44 -20.53 9.03
CA SER A 57 9.69 -20.93 9.68
C SER A 57 9.92 -20.20 11.01
N ASP A 58 9.55 -18.94 11.04
CA ASP A 58 9.75 -18.04 12.17
C ASP A 58 8.77 -16.85 12.12
N ARG A 59 8.94 -15.91 13.06
CA ARG A 59 8.12 -14.70 13.14
C ARG A 59 8.30 -13.78 11.92
N ASP A 60 9.50 -13.70 11.37
CA ASP A 60 9.82 -12.84 10.23
C ASP A 60 9.13 -13.35 8.98
N ASP A 61 9.19 -14.66 8.76
CA ASP A 61 8.51 -15.34 7.66
C ASP A 61 6.98 -15.24 7.79
N LEU A 62 6.45 -15.34 9.03
CA LEU A 62 5.03 -15.16 9.30
C LEU A 62 4.53 -13.78 8.87
N VAL A 63 5.21 -12.72 9.33
CA VAL A 63 4.86 -11.33 9.00
C VAL A 63 5.02 -11.07 7.49
N ARG A 64 6.13 -11.49 6.89
CA ARG A 64 6.38 -11.36 5.45
C ARG A 64 5.30 -12.06 4.63
N SER A 65 4.99 -13.31 4.95
CA SER A 65 3.99 -14.08 4.21
C SER A 65 2.58 -13.46 4.27
N ALA A 66 2.22 -12.84 5.40
CA ALA A 66 0.96 -12.13 5.54
C ALA A 66 0.94 -10.83 4.71
N ILE A 67 2.05 -10.08 4.71
CA ILE A 67 2.21 -8.87 3.89
C ILE A 67 2.08 -9.24 2.40
N ASP A 68 2.84 -10.25 1.94
CA ASP A 68 2.82 -10.70 0.54
C ASP A 68 1.40 -11.08 0.11
N ARG A 69 0.71 -11.91 0.91
CA ARG A 69 -0.67 -12.30 0.65
C ARG A 69 -1.60 -11.10 0.52
N HIS A 70 -1.52 -10.15 1.45
CA HIS A 70 -2.39 -8.97 1.39
C HIS A 70 -2.12 -8.12 0.16
N LEU A 71 -0.84 -7.91 -0.16
CA LEU A 71 -0.44 -7.14 -1.35
C LEU A 71 -0.86 -7.82 -2.67
N GLU A 72 -0.92 -9.14 -2.71
CA GLU A 72 -1.51 -9.89 -3.83
C GLU A 72 -3.02 -9.65 -3.93
N MET A 73 -3.74 -9.75 -2.82
CA MET A 73 -5.21 -9.56 -2.78
C MET A 73 -5.63 -8.16 -3.23
N VAL A 74 -4.88 -7.13 -2.83
CA VAL A 74 -5.17 -5.74 -3.18
C VAL A 74 -4.43 -5.26 -4.43
N GLY A 75 -3.71 -6.16 -5.09
CA GLY A 75 -2.94 -5.88 -6.31
C GLY A 75 -3.68 -5.03 -7.34
N PRO A 76 -4.94 -5.36 -7.69
CA PRO A 76 -5.73 -4.56 -8.63
C PRO A 76 -5.93 -3.10 -8.20
N MET A 77 -5.94 -2.79 -6.90
CA MET A 77 -6.09 -1.42 -6.40
C MET A 77 -4.86 -0.53 -6.63
N PHE A 78 -3.71 -1.12 -6.95
CA PHE A 78 -2.51 -0.37 -7.33
C PHE A 78 -2.54 0.08 -8.79
N VAL A 79 -3.48 -0.40 -9.59
CA VAL A 79 -3.66 -0.01 -10.99
C VAL A 79 -4.67 1.12 -11.06
N PHE A 80 -4.28 2.23 -11.69
CA PHE A 80 -5.17 3.35 -11.96
C PHE A 80 -5.61 3.28 -13.43
N GLU A 81 -6.88 3.00 -13.68
CA GLU A 81 -7.38 2.69 -15.03
C GLU A 81 -7.60 3.94 -15.88
N ALA A 82 -8.08 5.04 -15.27
CA ALA A 82 -8.45 6.27 -15.98
C ALA A 82 -7.25 7.23 -16.15
N ILE A 83 -6.08 6.72 -16.62
CA ILE A 83 -4.88 7.53 -16.79
C ILE A 83 -5.08 8.59 -17.88
N GLY A 84 -4.94 9.87 -17.50
CA GLY A 84 -5.01 11.02 -18.42
C GLY A 84 -6.41 11.42 -18.86
N GLU A 85 -7.44 10.73 -18.39
CA GLU A 85 -8.83 10.99 -18.79
C GLU A 85 -9.46 12.16 -18.00
N GLY A 86 -10.24 12.99 -18.69
CA GLY A 86 -10.99 14.10 -18.11
C GLY A 86 -10.22 15.43 -18.05
N THR A 87 -10.87 16.44 -17.51
CA THR A 87 -10.29 17.75 -17.24
C THR A 87 -9.23 17.65 -16.13
N PHE A 88 -8.40 18.67 -15.98
CA PHE A 88 -7.39 18.71 -14.92
C PHE A 88 -8.01 18.53 -13.52
N ASP A 89 -9.11 19.23 -13.25
CA ASP A 89 -9.81 19.14 -11.96
C ASP A 89 -10.38 17.75 -11.70
N GLU A 90 -10.98 17.12 -12.70
CA GLU A 90 -11.48 15.75 -12.62
C GLU A 90 -10.35 14.76 -12.41
N ARG A 91 -9.21 14.94 -13.09
CA ARG A 91 -8.05 14.09 -12.92
C ARG A 91 -7.47 14.18 -11.50
N VAL A 92 -7.33 15.39 -10.95
CA VAL A 92 -6.88 15.57 -9.57
C VAL A 92 -7.83 14.90 -8.59
N ALA A 93 -9.14 15.12 -8.74
CA ALA A 93 -10.14 14.55 -7.84
C ALA A 93 -10.16 13.01 -7.89
N THR A 94 -10.17 12.42 -9.09
CA THR A 94 -10.19 10.96 -9.26
C THR A 94 -8.91 10.30 -8.76
N PHE A 95 -7.76 10.93 -9.00
CA PHE A 95 -6.47 10.45 -8.52
C PHE A 95 -6.40 10.44 -6.98
N VAL A 96 -6.78 11.55 -6.32
CA VAL A 96 -6.82 11.63 -4.85
C VAL A 96 -7.78 10.59 -4.28
N ALA A 97 -8.96 10.43 -4.86
CA ALA A 97 -9.92 9.42 -4.42
C ALA A 97 -9.35 7.99 -4.54
N ALA A 98 -8.62 7.69 -5.61
CA ALA A 98 -7.95 6.40 -5.79
C ALA A 98 -6.85 6.18 -4.73
N ARG A 99 -6.05 7.20 -4.43
CA ARG A 99 -5.01 7.14 -3.38
C ARG A 99 -5.59 6.91 -1.98
N LEU A 100 -6.67 7.59 -1.63
CA LEU A 100 -7.37 7.41 -0.36
C LEU A 100 -8.00 6.01 -0.25
N ARG A 101 -8.60 5.49 -1.32
CA ARG A 101 -9.10 4.11 -1.34
C ARG A 101 -7.98 3.09 -1.15
N LEU A 102 -6.87 3.26 -1.85
CA LEU A 102 -5.70 2.40 -1.70
C LEU A 102 -5.16 2.46 -0.26
N HIS A 103 -4.98 3.67 0.30
CA HIS A 103 -4.55 3.85 1.68
C HIS A 103 -5.47 3.09 2.64
N LYS A 104 -6.80 3.29 2.55
CA LYS A 104 -7.77 2.60 3.41
C LYS A 104 -7.60 1.07 3.37
N ALA A 105 -7.32 0.53 2.20
CA ALA A 105 -7.15 -0.92 2.03
C ALA A 105 -5.84 -1.43 2.64
N ILE A 106 -4.73 -0.69 2.51
CA ILE A 106 -3.40 -1.25 2.83
C ILE A 106 -2.73 -0.66 4.07
N ALA A 107 -3.27 0.40 4.69
CA ALA A 107 -2.61 1.12 5.78
C ALA A 107 -2.09 0.22 6.92
N PRO A 108 -2.87 -0.73 7.48
CA PRO A 108 -2.36 -1.60 8.54
C PRO A 108 -1.15 -2.44 8.10
N THR A 109 -1.22 -3.01 6.90
CA THR A 109 -0.13 -3.82 6.32
C THR A 109 1.07 -2.96 5.96
N ALA A 110 0.86 -1.74 5.45
CA ALA A 110 1.94 -0.81 5.15
C ALA A 110 2.69 -0.38 6.42
N ARG A 111 1.97 -0.11 7.52
CA ARG A 111 2.57 0.17 8.83
C ARG A 111 3.39 -1.01 9.36
N ALA A 112 2.86 -2.23 9.27
CA ALA A 112 3.59 -3.44 9.66
C ALA A 112 4.86 -3.64 8.83
N ALA A 113 4.77 -3.45 7.50
CA ALA A 113 5.90 -3.52 6.59
C ALA A 113 6.97 -2.47 6.92
N GLN A 114 6.58 -1.22 7.18
CA GLN A 114 7.49 -0.14 7.56
C GLN A 114 8.16 -0.40 8.90
N ALA A 115 7.39 -0.80 9.92
CA ALA A 115 7.93 -1.15 11.23
C ALA A 115 9.00 -2.24 11.09
N ARG A 116 8.73 -3.25 10.24
CA ARG A 116 9.65 -4.36 10.02
C ARG A 116 10.94 -3.93 9.33
N THR A 117 10.84 -3.10 8.29
CA THR A 117 12.02 -2.63 7.52
C THR A 117 12.89 -1.64 8.27
N ARG A 118 12.36 -0.97 9.31
CA ARG A 118 13.10 -0.04 10.18
C ARG A 118 13.85 -0.73 11.33
N LEU A 119 13.33 -1.87 11.83
CA LEU A 119 13.84 -2.48 13.07
C LEU A 119 15.10 -3.31 12.86
N ARG A 120 15.23 -4.05 11.77
CA ARG A 120 16.39 -4.93 11.49
C ARG A 120 16.53 -5.19 9.98
N ALA A 121 17.79 -5.27 9.52
CA ALA A 121 18.10 -5.84 8.21
C ALA A 121 18.10 -7.37 8.34
N THR A 122 17.03 -8.02 7.91
CA THR A 122 16.91 -9.47 7.78
C THR A 122 16.57 -9.82 6.33
N PRO A 123 16.83 -11.04 5.85
CA PRO A 123 16.42 -11.43 4.49
C PRO A 123 14.94 -11.17 4.22
N ALA A 124 14.06 -11.41 5.21
CA ALA A 124 12.64 -11.12 5.10
C ALA A 124 12.36 -9.61 4.97
N SER A 125 13.06 -8.76 5.72
CA SER A 125 12.89 -7.30 5.63
C SER A 125 13.42 -6.72 4.31
N GLU A 126 14.44 -7.32 3.71
CA GLU A 126 14.92 -6.93 2.38
C GLU A 126 13.86 -7.23 1.30
N ILE A 127 13.28 -8.42 1.29
CA ILE A 127 12.20 -8.79 0.36
C ILE A 127 11.02 -7.83 0.48
N ILE A 128 10.62 -7.48 1.73
CA ILE A 128 9.56 -6.50 1.97
C ILE A 128 9.96 -5.13 1.39
N ARG A 129 11.18 -4.67 1.61
CA ARG A 129 11.69 -3.38 1.12
C ARG A 129 11.67 -3.31 -0.40
N GLU A 130 12.16 -4.34 -1.08
CA GLU A 130 12.15 -4.45 -2.54
C GLU A 130 10.72 -4.41 -3.09
N SER A 131 9.80 -5.16 -2.47
CA SER A 131 8.39 -5.18 -2.84
C SER A 131 7.72 -3.81 -2.68
N LEU A 132 7.99 -3.09 -1.58
CA LEU A 132 7.50 -1.73 -1.37
C LEU A 132 8.10 -0.75 -2.40
N HIS A 133 9.39 -0.87 -2.68
CA HIS A 133 10.07 -0.01 -3.66
C HIS A 133 9.49 -0.18 -5.06
N ALA A 134 9.28 -1.41 -5.50
CA ALA A 134 8.67 -1.70 -6.80
C ALA A 134 7.26 -1.09 -6.92
N ARG A 135 6.43 -1.21 -5.88
CA ARG A 135 5.07 -0.63 -5.86
C ARG A 135 5.09 0.90 -5.87
N ARG A 136 5.97 1.53 -5.10
CA ARG A 136 6.16 2.99 -5.14
C ARG A 136 6.58 3.45 -6.53
N GLY A 137 7.53 2.77 -7.16
CA GLY A 137 7.94 3.05 -8.54
C GLY A 137 6.77 2.97 -9.53
N MET A 138 5.95 1.94 -9.43
CA MET A 138 4.74 1.80 -10.25
C MET A 138 3.75 2.95 -10.03
N LEU A 139 3.48 3.31 -8.77
CA LEU A 139 2.57 4.42 -8.44
C LEU A 139 3.09 5.76 -8.95
N ARG A 140 4.41 6.00 -8.88
CA ARG A 140 5.05 7.21 -9.44
C ARG A 140 4.94 7.27 -10.96
N VAL A 141 5.13 6.15 -11.66
CA VAL A 141 4.94 6.07 -13.13
C VAL A 141 3.51 6.39 -13.52
N GLN A 142 2.52 5.88 -12.78
CA GLN A 142 1.11 6.19 -13.04
C GLN A 142 0.80 7.67 -12.81
N LEU A 143 1.32 8.27 -11.73
CA LEU A 143 1.21 9.71 -11.47
C LEU A 143 1.78 10.52 -12.64
N ALA A 144 3.00 10.20 -13.08
CA ALA A 144 3.66 10.88 -14.19
C ALA A 144 2.82 10.83 -15.47
N ARG A 145 2.29 9.65 -15.80
CA ARG A 145 1.45 9.46 -17.00
C ARG A 145 0.09 10.15 -16.89
N HIS A 146 -0.48 10.18 -15.68
CA HIS A 146 -1.79 10.80 -15.44
C HIS A 146 -1.76 12.32 -15.60
N PHE A 147 -0.63 12.95 -15.26
CA PHE A 147 -0.40 14.38 -15.33
C PHE A 147 0.69 14.77 -16.35
N GLU A 148 0.89 13.97 -17.39
CA GLU A 148 1.93 14.19 -18.40
C GLU A 148 1.77 15.56 -19.09
N ALA A 149 0.54 15.96 -19.39
CA ALA A 149 0.24 17.23 -20.02
C ALA A 149 0.71 18.42 -19.17
N GLU A 150 0.43 18.40 -17.87
CA GLU A 150 0.84 19.45 -16.93
C GLU A 150 2.35 19.40 -16.71
N LEU A 151 2.92 18.23 -16.45
CA LEU A 151 4.35 18.06 -16.21
C LEU A 151 5.21 18.56 -17.37
N THR A 152 4.78 18.36 -18.60
CA THR A 152 5.48 18.84 -19.80
C THR A 152 5.64 20.35 -19.80
N THR A 153 4.72 21.12 -19.21
CA THR A 153 4.77 22.58 -19.16
C THR A 153 5.88 23.12 -18.25
N PHE A 154 6.38 22.30 -17.31
CA PHE A 154 7.42 22.72 -16.35
C PHE A 154 8.86 22.57 -16.88
N GLY A 155 9.05 21.99 -18.08
CA GLY A 155 10.38 21.84 -18.69
C GLY A 155 11.37 21.15 -17.74
N THR A 156 12.47 21.80 -17.42
CA THR A 156 13.53 21.23 -16.55
C THR A 156 13.10 21.04 -15.08
N GLN A 157 11.98 21.60 -14.66
CA GLN A 157 11.46 21.46 -13.29
C GLN A 157 10.49 20.26 -13.16
N ALA A 158 10.11 19.61 -14.25
CA ALA A 158 9.11 18.54 -14.27
C ALA A 158 9.42 17.41 -13.25
N ASP A 159 10.68 16.97 -13.17
CA ASP A 159 11.07 15.92 -12.22
C ASP A 159 10.95 16.33 -10.76
N ALA A 160 11.25 17.59 -10.44
CA ALA A 160 11.11 18.13 -9.08
C ALA A 160 9.62 18.25 -8.69
N ILE A 161 8.79 18.73 -9.62
CA ILE A 161 7.33 18.81 -9.42
C ILE A 161 6.72 17.42 -9.28
N LEU A 162 7.11 16.47 -10.12
CA LEU A 162 6.68 15.08 -10.01
C LEU A 162 7.09 14.46 -8.67
N ALA A 163 8.31 14.74 -8.20
CA ALA A 163 8.77 14.24 -6.90
C ALA A 163 7.96 14.82 -5.73
N ALA A 164 7.61 16.11 -5.78
CA ALA A 164 6.78 16.76 -4.79
C ALA A 164 5.35 16.19 -4.79
N ALA A 165 4.74 16.03 -5.95
CA ALA A 165 3.40 15.46 -6.12
C ALA A 165 3.35 13.99 -5.66
N ASP A 166 4.39 13.20 -5.99
CA ASP A 166 4.53 11.83 -5.53
C ASP A 166 4.66 11.78 -3.99
N GLY A 167 5.53 12.58 -3.41
CA GLY A 167 5.69 12.66 -1.95
C GLY A 167 4.39 13.07 -1.22
N LEU A 168 3.65 14.04 -1.76
CA LEU A 168 2.36 14.45 -1.22
C LEU A 168 1.32 13.32 -1.20
N THR A 169 1.34 12.44 -2.19
CA THR A 169 0.35 11.38 -2.37
C THR A 169 0.84 9.99 -1.93
N GLN A 170 1.98 9.92 -1.24
CA GLN A 170 2.48 8.68 -0.64
C GLN A 170 1.56 8.20 0.49
N ILE A 171 1.54 6.88 0.70
CA ILE A 171 0.75 6.25 1.77
C ILE A 171 1.14 6.83 3.14
N GLU A 172 2.43 7.08 3.35
CA GLU A 172 2.97 7.66 4.58
C GLU A 172 2.48 9.06 4.86
N THR A 173 2.36 9.90 3.82
CA THR A 173 1.83 11.26 3.94
C THR A 173 0.34 11.23 4.28
N ILE A 174 -0.43 10.39 3.60
CA ILE A 174 -1.86 10.21 3.89
C ILE A 174 -2.04 9.66 5.32
N ASP A 175 -1.22 8.70 5.73
CA ASP A 175 -1.25 8.13 7.07
C ASP A 175 -0.95 9.19 8.15
N TRP A 176 0.03 10.05 7.90
CA TRP A 176 0.33 11.17 8.78
C TRP A 176 -0.87 12.13 8.94
N PHE A 177 -1.54 12.51 7.87
CA PHE A 177 -2.75 13.35 7.96
C PHE A 177 -3.81 12.70 8.84
N LEU A 178 -4.11 11.42 8.59
CA LEU A 178 -5.25 10.74 9.22
C LEU A 178 -4.96 10.32 10.67
N VAL A 179 -3.71 9.96 10.99
CA VAL A 179 -3.35 9.39 12.31
C VAL A 179 -2.69 10.44 13.20
N ASP A 180 -1.55 11.01 12.76
CA ASP A 180 -0.78 11.94 13.58
C ASP A 180 -1.39 13.35 13.55
N GLY A 181 -1.86 13.78 12.38
CA GLY A 181 -2.47 15.10 12.16
C GLY A 181 -3.92 15.20 12.64
N GLY A 182 -4.59 14.04 12.84
CA GLY A 182 -5.98 14.02 13.30
C GLY A 182 -7.01 14.58 12.30
N TYR A 183 -6.64 14.67 11.02
CA TYR A 183 -7.53 15.12 9.95
C TYR A 183 -8.57 14.06 9.62
N THR A 184 -9.77 14.48 9.24
CA THR A 184 -10.76 13.56 8.66
C THR A 184 -10.35 13.15 7.23
N VAL A 185 -11.02 12.14 6.69
CA VAL A 185 -10.80 11.71 5.28
C VAL A 185 -11.12 12.86 4.32
N GLU A 186 -12.19 13.61 4.58
CA GLU A 186 -12.61 14.76 3.78
C GLU A 186 -11.57 15.90 3.83
N GLN A 187 -11.07 16.25 5.02
CA GLN A 187 -10.02 17.24 5.18
C GLN A 187 -8.71 16.82 4.52
N THR A 188 -8.36 15.55 4.63
CA THR A 188 -7.19 14.97 3.95
C THR A 188 -7.35 15.04 2.44
N SER A 189 -8.53 14.68 1.92
CA SER A 189 -8.84 14.79 0.50
C SER A 189 -8.69 16.23 0.00
N GLU A 190 -9.25 17.21 0.71
CA GLU A 190 -9.16 18.63 0.37
C GLU A 190 -7.70 19.12 0.37
N ALA A 191 -6.91 18.73 1.37
CA ALA A 191 -5.49 19.08 1.45
C ALA A 191 -4.70 18.51 0.26
N LEU A 192 -4.92 17.24 -0.10
CA LEU A 192 -4.26 16.60 -1.23
C LEU A 192 -4.67 17.23 -2.56
N VAL A 193 -5.97 17.47 -2.77
CA VAL A 193 -6.50 18.14 -3.97
C VAL A 193 -5.88 19.52 -4.10
N THR A 194 -5.94 20.35 -3.04
CA THR A 194 -5.36 21.68 -3.04
C THR A 194 -3.86 21.65 -3.32
N GLY A 195 -3.13 20.71 -2.68
CA GLY A 195 -1.69 20.54 -2.90
C GLY A 195 -1.35 20.19 -4.35
N LEU A 196 -2.06 19.21 -4.95
CA LEU A 196 -1.85 18.84 -6.34
C LEU A 196 -2.20 19.97 -7.31
N HIS A 197 -3.29 20.72 -7.07
CA HIS A 197 -3.62 21.90 -7.87
C HIS A 197 -2.53 22.96 -7.82
N ARG A 198 -1.90 23.17 -6.66
CA ARG A 198 -0.80 24.14 -6.51
C ARG A 198 0.50 23.68 -7.14
N LEU A 199 0.77 22.36 -7.14
CA LEU A 199 1.98 21.78 -7.71
C LEU A 199 1.90 21.65 -9.23
N LEU A 200 0.76 21.17 -9.73
CA LEU A 200 0.59 20.77 -11.13
C LEU A 200 -0.19 21.80 -11.97
N GLY A 201 -0.96 22.67 -11.31
CA GLY A 201 -1.66 23.74 -12.04
C GLY A 201 -0.66 24.69 -12.65
N THR A 202 -0.76 24.89 -13.97
CA THR A 202 -0.01 25.93 -14.65
C THR A 202 -0.36 27.27 -14.03
N VAL A 203 0.63 28.00 -13.56
CA VAL A 203 0.48 29.42 -13.28
C VAL A 203 0.08 30.05 -14.62
N ALA A 204 -1.20 30.34 -14.80
CA ALA A 204 -1.62 31.23 -15.88
C ALA A 204 -0.65 32.41 -15.78
N THR A 205 0.14 32.61 -16.81
CA THR A 205 1.13 33.67 -16.94
C THR A 205 0.50 34.92 -16.31
N ARG A 206 1.04 35.34 -15.16
CA ARG A 206 0.75 36.66 -14.69
C ARG A 206 1.21 37.56 -15.80
N ASP A 207 0.22 38.06 -16.52
CA ASP A 207 0.35 39.06 -17.53
C ASP A 207 1.40 40.06 -17.07
N GLN A 208 2.48 40.12 -17.81
CA GLN A 208 3.46 41.21 -17.68
C GLN A 208 2.78 42.44 -18.20
N GLY A 209 1.85 42.97 -17.39
CA GLY A 209 1.30 44.29 -17.49
C GLY A 209 2.29 45.22 -16.84
N LYS A 210 3.27 45.68 -17.64
CA LYS A 210 3.89 46.99 -17.67
C LYS A 210 3.97 47.81 -16.38
#